data_a8fc90779b8d2b27514f25864a824bde
#
_entry.id   a8fc90779b8d2b27514f25864a824bde
#
_cell.length_a   1.000
_cell.length_b   1.000
_cell.length_c   1.000
_cell.angle_alpha   90.00
_cell.angle_beta   90.00
_cell.angle_gamma   90.00
#
_symmetry.space_group_name_H-M   'P 1'
#
loop_
_entity.id
_entity.type
_entity.pdbx_description
1 polymer ?
#
loop_
_entity_poly.entity_id
_entity_poly.type
_entity_poly.pdbx_seq_one_letter_code
_entity_poly.pdbx_strand_id
1 'polypeptide(L)'
;MPYYIEPEMLGDSATEADAQRMIDLLRLRGVNAAFGSPLQHDHDPDACPDAVWEACLDAINIEATVRAFTVAFVESRAWQLGQIVPGLDVTITKAAPLGNLSATMQPQEWLRMAFYGAGLVDADAAEIHDVCQSLAEWLFAIPGESAYAIPAAWADTPMGSMWWAALVRAEGDALVTVAEAAALAGVSIKTLSKRIDRGALRAYVDPSAPQRQGRRLVRRSDVAP
;
A
#
# COMPACT_ATOMS: atom_id res chain seq x y z
N MET A 1 -3.93 -7.61 30.52
CA MET A 1 -5.16 -6.89 30.17
C MET A 1 -5.20 -6.73 28.66
N PRO A 2 -6.37 -6.54 28.02
CA PRO A 2 -6.41 -6.30 26.58
C PRO A 2 -5.94 -4.90 26.24
N TYR A 3 -5.36 -4.75 25.06
CA TYR A 3 -5.09 -3.47 24.42
C TYR A 3 -6.37 -3.01 23.72
N TYR A 4 -6.97 -1.91 24.17
CA TYR A 4 -8.25 -1.44 23.65
C TYR A 4 -8.04 -0.54 22.44
N ILE A 5 -8.84 -0.74 21.38
CA ILE A 5 -8.77 -0.03 20.11
C ILE A 5 -10.07 0.70 19.86
N GLU A 6 -9.98 1.98 19.58
CA GLU A 6 -11.05 2.83 19.07
C GLU A 6 -10.70 3.35 17.66
N PRO A 7 -11.69 3.67 16.83
CA PRO A 7 -11.46 4.21 15.49
C PRO A 7 -10.56 5.45 15.49
N GLU A 8 -10.74 6.36 16.46
CA GLU A 8 -10.00 7.61 16.58
C GLU A 8 -8.48 7.40 16.74
N MET A 9 -8.06 6.25 17.28
CA MET A 9 -6.64 5.90 17.41
C MET A 9 -5.98 5.62 16.05
N LEU A 10 -6.77 5.32 15.02
CA LEU A 10 -6.31 5.02 13.66
C LEU A 10 -6.33 6.26 12.75
N GLY A 11 -7.01 7.33 13.18
CA GLY A 11 -7.10 8.61 12.47
C GLY A 11 -8.54 9.11 12.32
N ASP A 12 -8.68 10.39 11.97
CA ASP A 12 -9.97 11.12 11.95
C ASP A 12 -11.03 10.52 11.01
N SER A 13 -10.65 9.75 10.03
CA SER A 13 -11.56 9.12 9.04
C SER A 13 -11.73 7.62 9.24
N ALA A 14 -11.13 7.05 10.28
CA ALA A 14 -11.22 5.62 10.55
C ALA A 14 -12.61 5.23 11.03
N THR A 15 -13.02 4.01 10.70
CA THR A 15 -14.32 3.45 11.02
C THR A 15 -14.22 2.34 12.07
N GLU A 16 -15.35 1.91 12.64
CA GLU A 16 -15.40 0.72 13.49
C GLU A 16 -14.89 -0.54 12.77
N ALA A 17 -15.07 -0.62 11.44
CA ALA A 17 -14.54 -1.74 10.65
C ALA A 17 -13.02 -1.71 10.59
N ASP A 18 -12.40 -0.52 10.53
CA ASP A 18 -10.95 -0.37 10.56
C ASP A 18 -10.40 -0.72 11.95
N ALA A 19 -11.08 -0.31 13.02
CA ALA A 19 -10.73 -0.70 14.38
C ALA A 19 -10.84 -2.21 14.60
N GLN A 20 -11.90 -2.85 14.11
CA GLN A 20 -12.04 -4.31 14.16
C GLN A 20 -10.93 -5.00 13.35
N ARG A 21 -10.59 -4.48 12.19
CA ARG A 21 -9.48 -5.00 11.38
C ARG A 21 -8.14 -4.89 12.11
N MET A 22 -7.89 -3.78 12.80
CA MET A 22 -6.70 -3.60 13.63
C MET A 22 -6.63 -4.64 14.75
N ILE A 23 -7.74 -4.86 15.46
CA ILE A 23 -7.84 -5.88 16.49
C ILE A 23 -7.47 -7.26 15.94
N ASP A 24 -8.00 -7.63 14.78
CA ASP A 24 -7.73 -8.93 14.16
C ASP A 24 -6.24 -9.08 13.79
N LEU A 25 -5.64 -8.03 13.23
CA LEU A 25 -4.20 -8.01 12.89
C LEU A 25 -3.31 -8.09 14.12
N LEU A 26 -3.64 -7.39 15.19
CA LEU A 26 -2.92 -7.44 16.46
C LEU A 26 -3.01 -8.82 17.10
N ARG A 27 -4.20 -9.43 17.12
CA ARG A 27 -4.41 -10.79 17.63
C ARG A 27 -3.62 -11.84 16.87
N LEU A 28 -3.53 -11.72 15.55
CA LEU A 28 -2.69 -12.59 14.70
C LEU A 28 -1.19 -12.48 15.06
N ARG A 29 -0.77 -11.37 15.64
CA ARG A 29 0.60 -11.14 16.13
C ARG A 29 0.77 -11.40 17.63
N GLY A 30 -0.23 -12.04 18.26
CA GLY A 30 -0.17 -12.45 19.67
C GLY A 30 -0.51 -11.34 20.68
N VAL A 31 -0.94 -10.17 20.23
CA VAL A 31 -1.40 -9.09 21.11
C VAL A 31 -2.84 -9.36 21.51
N ASN A 32 -3.13 -9.30 22.81
CA ASN A 32 -4.52 -9.38 23.32
C ASN A 32 -5.20 -8.02 23.11
N ALA A 33 -5.92 -7.84 21.99
CA ALA A 33 -6.61 -6.61 21.64
C ALA A 33 -8.14 -6.76 21.68
N ALA A 34 -8.87 -5.70 22.02
CA ALA A 34 -10.32 -5.65 22.09
C ALA A 34 -10.86 -4.28 21.65
N PHE A 35 -12.13 -4.22 21.25
CA PHE A 35 -12.82 -2.96 20.96
C PHE A 35 -13.19 -2.25 22.28
N GLY A 36 -12.96 -0.96 22.35
CA GLY A 36 -13.35 -0.13 23.49
C GLY A 36 -12.43 1.04 23.76
N SER A 37 -12.83 1.87 24.72
CA SER A 37 -12.09 3.04 25.14
C SER A 37 -11.14 2.74 26.29
N PRO A 38 -9.88 3.22 26.23
CA PRO A 38 -8.96 3.20 27.35
C PRO A 38 -9.50 3.92 28.60
N LEU A 39 -10.39 4.89 28.42
CA LEU A 39 -11.00 5.64 29.51
C LEU A 39 -12.09 4.86 30.26
N GLN A 40 -12.62 3.80 29.67
CA GLN A 40 -13.70 2.98 30.22
C GLN A 40 -13.21 1.65 30.79
N HIS A 41 -11.97 1.27 30.49
CA HIS A 41 -11.40 -0.02 30.83
C HIS A 41 -9.98 0.15 31.37
N ASP A 42 -9.55 -0.79 32.18
CA ASP A 42 -8.13 -0.92 32.54
C ASP A 42 -7.34 -1.24 31.27
N HIS A 43 -6.57 -0.23 30.84
CA HIS A 43 -5.75 -0.28 29.63
C HIS A 43 -4.28 -0.44 30.01
N ASP A 44 -3.63 -1.39 29.39
CA ASP A 44 -2.18 -1.56 29.49
C ASP A 44 -1.53 -0.96 28.24
N PRO A 45 -0.96 0.24 28.33
CA PRO A 45 -0.34 0.91 27.18
C PRO A 45 0.89 0.15 26.63
N ASP A 46 1.52 -0.67 27.47
CA ASP A 46 2.71 -1.44 27.11
C ASP A 46 2.36 -2.83 26.52
N ALA A 47 1.07 -3.18 26.46
CA ALA A 47 0.61 -4.48 25.98
C ALA A 47 0.81 -4.70 24.48
N CYS A 48 1.03 -3.62 23.71
CA CYS A 48 1.29 -3.67 22.27
C CYS A 48 2.65 -3.01 21.96
N PRO A 49 3.67 -3.76 21.53
CA PRO A 49 4.93 -3.19 21.10
C PRO A 49 4.73 -2.23 19.91
N ASP A 50 5.38 -1.07 19.93
CA ASP A 50 5.28 -0.03 18.89
C ASP A 50 5.49 -0.59 17.47
N ALA A 51 6.48 -1.46 17.30
CA ALA A 51 6.76 -2.07 15.99
C ALA A 51 5.60 -2.96 15.48
N VAL A 52 4.85 -3.60 16.38
CA VAL A 52 3.67 -4.41 16.02
C VAL A 52 2.51 -3.49 15.67
N TRP A 53 2.32 -2.42 16.44
CA TRP A 53 1.30 -1.40 16.16
C TRP A 53 1.52 -0.75 14.80
N GLU A 54 2.72 -0.26 14.51
CA GLU A 54 3.07 0.38 13.24
C GLU A 54 2.87 -0.57 12.05
N ALA A 55 3.30 -1.82 12.17
CA ALA A 55 3.10 -2.81 11.10
C ALA A 55 1.62 -3.12 10.82
N CYS A 56 0.77 -3.13 11.85
CA CYS A 56 -0.67 -3.31 11.67
C CYS A 56 -1.33 -2.07 11.07
N LEU A 57 -0.90 -0.88 11.48
CA LEU A 57 -1.38 0.39 10.94
C LEU A 57 -0.99 0.54 9.46
N ASP A 58 0.24 0.17 9.10
CA ASP A 58 0.69 0.13 7.71
C ASP A 58 -0.17 -0.81 6.85
N ALA A 59 -0.52 -1.99 7.37
CA ALA A 59 -1.39 -2.94 6.68
C ALA A 59 -2.78 -2.35 6.40
N ILE A 60 -3.39 -1.66 7.37
CA ILE A 60 -4.69 -1.00 7.21
C ILE A 60 -4.63 0.10 6.17
N ASN A 61 -3.60 0.94 6.20
CA ASN A 61 -3.41 2.02 5.23
C ASN A 61 -3.21 1.49 3.81
N ILE A 62 -2.46 0.39 3.66
CA ILE A 62 -2.28 -0.30 2.38
C ILE A 62 -3.61 -0.88 1.88
N GLU A 63 -4.36 -1.58 2.73
CA GLU A 63 -5.67 -2.13 2.38
C GLU A 63 -6.64 -1.02 1.92
N ALA A 64 -6.67 0.12 2.61
CA ALA A 64 -7.48 1.27 2.23
C ALA A 64 -7.06 1.85 0.86
N THR A 65 -5.76 1.96 0.63
CA THR A 65 -5.22 2.46 -0.65
C THR A 65 -5.55 1.51 -1.80
N VAL A 66 -5.37 0.20 -1.63
CA VAL A 66 -5.72 -0.82 -2.63
C VAL A 66 -7.21 -0.80 -2.92
N ARG A 67 -8.05 -0.68 -1.90
CA ARG A 67 -9.51 -0.57 -2.06
C ARG A 67 -9.89 0.65 -2.88
N ALA A 68 -9.36 1.83 -2.53
CA ALA A 68 -9.64 3.08 -3.24
C ALA A 68 -9.22 2.99 -4.71
N PHE A 69 -8.04 2.44 -4.99
CA PHE A 69 -7.57 2.19 -6.36
C PHE A 69 -8.50 1.24 -7.11
N THR A 70 -8.87 0.12 -6.50
CA THR A 70 -9.73 -0.89 -7.15
C THR A 70 -11.10 -0.29 -7.50
N VAL A 71 -11.71 0.48 -6.60
CA VAL A 71 -12.98 1.17 -6.86
C VAL A 71 -12.83 2.15 -8.03
N ALA A 72 -11.82 3.01 -8.01
CA ALA A 72 -11.56 3.98 -9.07
C ALA A 72 -11.32 3.31 -10.43
N PHE A 73 -10.59 2.19 -10.44
CA PHE A 73 -10.35 1.40 -11.65
C PHE A 73 -11.66 0.83 -12.22
N VAL A 74 -12.49 0.22 -11.37
CA VAL A 74 -13.80 -0.33 -11.78
C VAL A 74 -14.71 0.77 -12.32
N GLU A 75 -14.81 1.89 -11.61
CA GLU A 75 -15.62 3.05 -12.06
C GLU A 75 -15.15 3.55 -13.43
N SER A 76 -13.82 3.64 -13.63
CA SER A 76 -13.25 4.03 -14.93
C SER A 76 -13.58 3.04 -16.05
N ARG A 77 -13.49 1.73 -15.79
CA ARG A 77 -13.83 0.69 -16.77
C ARG A 77 -15.32 0.64 -17.07
N ALA A 78 -16.15 0.78 -16.05
CA ALA A 78 -17.61 0.87 -16.22
C ALA A 78 -18.01 2.07 -17.09
N TRP A 79 -17.39 3.24 -16.83
CA TRP A 79 -17.61 4.42 -17.65
C TRP A 79 -17.18 4.19 -19.11
N GLN A 80 -16.02 3.60 -19.35
CA GLN A 80 -15.53 3.29 -20.71
C GLN A 80 -16.47 2.33 -21.44
N LEU A 81 -16.95 1.28 -20.77
CA LEU A 81 -17.91 0.33 -21.34
C LEU A 81 -19.24 1.01 -21.66
N GLY A 82 -19.73 1.89 -20.80
CA GLY A 82 -20.94 2.68 -21.04
C GLY A 82 -20.86 3.57 -22.28
N GLN A 83 -19.66 4.04 -22.65
CA GLN A 83 -19.46 4.80 -23.90
C GLN A 83 -19.54 3.90 -25.15
N ILE A 84 -19.19 2.62 -25.02
CA ILE A 84 -19.15 1.67 -26.15
C ILE A 84 -20.49 0.94 -26.31
N VAL A 85 -21.16 0.65 -25.20
CA VAL A 85 -22.42 -0.10 -25.17
C VAL A 85 -23.54 0.80 -24.62
N PRO A 86 -24.30 1.47 -25.48
CA PRO A 86 -25.41 2.33 -25.04
C PRO A 86 -26.44 1.55 -24.22
N GLY A 87 -26.84 2.13 -23.08
CA GLY A 87 -27.79 1.53 -22.17
C GLY A 87 -27.22 0.50 -21.20
N LEU A 88 -25.90 0.29 -21.19
CA LEU A 88 -25.25 -0.47 -20.15
C LEU A 88 -25.21 0.37 -18.86
N ASP A 89 -26.02 -0.03 -17.89
CA ASP A 89 -25.97 0.54 -16.53
C ASP A 89 -25.11 -0.37 -15.65
N VAL A 90 -23.93 0.11 -15.26
CA VAL A 90 -23.01 -0.60 -14.36
C VAL A 90 -23.06 0.08 -13.00
N THR A 91 -23.85 -0.48 -12.11
CA THR A 91 -23.90 -0.01 -10.73
C THR A 91 -22.75 -0.63 -9.91
N ILE A 92 -21.85 0.23 -9.42
CA ILE A 92 -20.73 -0.20 -8.58
C ILE A 92 -21.08 0.08 -7.12
N THR A 93 -21.13 -0.98 -6.33
CA THR A 93 -21.34 -0.85 -4.89
C THR A 93 -20.04 -0.52 -4.20
N LYS A 94 -19.84 0.73 -3.82
CA LYS A 94 -18.62 1.25 -3.17
C LYS A 94 -18.24 0.56 -1.85
N ALA A 95 -19.21 -0.10 -1.23
CA ALA A 95 -19.04 -0.77 0.06
C ALA A 95 -18.68 -2.26 -0.04
N ALA A 96 -18.44 -2.79 -1.25
CA ALA A 96 -18.10 -4.20 -1.39
C ALA A 96 -16.73 -4.48 -0.75
N PRO A 97 -16.62 -5.46 0.16
CA PRO A 97 -15.33 -5.94 0.64
C PRO A 97 -14.45 -6.37 -0.53
N LEU A 98 -13.13 -6.21 -0.43
CA LEU A 98 -12.20 -6.62 -1.49
C LEU A 98 -12.43 -8.06 -1.95
N GLY A 99 -12.77 -8.98 -1.03
CA GLY A 99 -13.09 -10.38 -1.35
C GLY A 99 -14.38 -10.61 -2.14
N ASN A 100 -15.26 -9.60 -2.26
CA ASN A 100 -16.50 -9.68 -3.02
C ASN A 100 -16.41 -8.98 -4.38
N LEU A 101 -15.29 -8.35 -4.69
CA LEU A 101 -15.02 -7.86 -6.03
C LEU A 101 -14.79 -9.07 -6.94
N SER A 102 -15.42 -9.05 -8.10
CA SER A 102 -15.40 -10.16 -9.07
C SER A 102 -14.01 -10.76 -9.25
N ALA A 103 -13.93 -12.08 -9.39
CA ALA A 103 -12.70 -12.81 -9.68
C ALA A 103 -11.93 -12.28 -10.92
N THR A 104 -12.62 -11.54 -11.80
CA THR A 104 -12.01 -10.89 -12.97
C THR A 104 -11.14 -9.67 -12.62
N MET A 105 -11.19 -9.18 -11.38
CA MET A 105 -10.49 -7.95 -10.97
C MET A 105 -9.28 -8.20 -10.08
N GLN A 106 -9.05 -9.44 -9.69
CA GLN A 106 -7.90 -9.88 -8.88
C GLN A 106 -7.56 -8.94 -7.70
N PRO A 107 -8.54 -8.46 -6.89
CA PRO A 107 -8.24 -7.52 -5.82
C PRO A 107 -7.30 -8.12 -4.77
N GLN A 108 -7.32 -9.44 -4.61
CA GLN A 108 -6.42 -10.15 -3.71
C GLN A 108 -4.97 -10.09 -4.20
N GLU A 109 -4.73 -10.16 -5.50
CA GLU A 109 -3.38 -10.04 -6.07
C GLU A 109 -2.81 -8.63 -5.91
N TRP A 110 -3.65 -7.58 -6.02
CA TRP A 110 -3.25 -6.22 -5.71
C TRP A 110 -2.81 -6.06 -4.26
N LEU A 111 -3.56 -6.67 -3.34
CA LEU A 111 -3.25 -6.64 -1.93
C LEU A 111 -1.97 -7.43 -1.61
N ARG A 112 -1.80 -8.62 -2.21
CA ARG A 112 -0.56 -9.42 -2.08
C ARG A 112 0.65 -8.61 -2.55
N MET A 113 0.60 -8.04 -3.76
CA MET A 113 1.67 -7.19 -4.29
C MET A 113 2.00 -6.05 -3.34
N ALA A 114 0.98 -5.36 -2.81
CA ALA A 114 1.17 -4.25 -1.90
C ALA A 114 1.83 -4.68 -0.58
N PHE A 115 1.45 -5.84 -0.04
CA PHE A 115 2.06 -6.41 1.17
C PHE A 115 3.50 -6.88 0.93
N TYR A 116 3.80 -7.44 -0.24
CA TYR A 116 5.19 -7.74 -0.64
C TYR A 116 6.02 -6.46 -0.69
N GLY A 117 5.49 -5.40 -1.32
CA GLY A 117 6.16 -4.10 -1.39
C GLY A 117 6.45 -3.50 -0.02
N ALA A 118 5.52 -3.61 0.92
CA ALA A 118 5.67 -3.14 2.29
C ALA A 118 6.54 -4.06 3.18
N GLY A 119 6.80 -5.32 2.74
CA GLY A 119 7.52 -6.31 3.54
C GLY A 119 6.72 -6.85 4.71
N LEU A 120 5.40 -6.85 4.60
CA LEU A 120 4.50 -7.41 5.61
C LEU A 120 4.27 -8.92 5.42
N VAL A 121 4.59 -9.43 4.25
CA VAL A 121 4.52 -10.85 3.89
C VAL A 121 5.79 -11.22 3.14
N ASP A 122 6.41 -12.34 3.50
CA ASP A 122 7.56 -12.88 2.79
C ASP A 122 7.08 -13.66 1.55
N ALA A 123 7.80 -13.46 0.45
CA ALA A 123 7.64 -14.22 -0.79
C ALA A 123 9.00 -14.34 -1.51
N ASP A 124 9.17 -15.36 -2.33
CA ASP A 124 10.35 -15.44 -3.15
C ASP A 124 10.30 -14.46 -4.34
N ALA A 125 11.45 -14.20 -4.94
CA ALA A 125 11.57 -13.25 -6.04
C ALA A 125 10.71 -13.64 -7.25
N ALA A 126 10.57 -14.93 -7.57
CA ALA A 126 9.79 -15.40 -8.70
C ALA A 126 8.29 -15.14 -8.47
N GLU A 127 7.78 -15.45 -7.28
CA GLU A 127 6.39 -15.17 -6.91
C GLU A 127 6.07 -13.68 -7.01
N ILE A 128 6.96 -12.81 -6.49
CA ILE A 128 6.76 -11.35 -6.56
C ILE A 128 6.74 -10.89 -8.03
N HIS A 129 7.66 -11.38 -8.85
CA HIS A 129 7.71 -11.03 -10.27
C HIS A 129 6.45 -11.48 -11.01
N ASP A 130 5.97 -12.71 -10.78
CA ASP A 130 4.77 -13.25 -11.42
C ASP A 130 3.53 -12.42 -11.10
N VAL A 131 3.33 -12.06 -9.83
CA VAL A 131 2.22 -11.20 -9.40
C VAL A 131 2.34 -9.80 -10.03
N CYS A 132 3.51 -9.18 -9.96
CA CYS A 132 3.73 -7.85 -10.53
C CYS A 132 3.54 -7.84 -12.06
N GLN A 133 4.04 -8.85 -12.76
CA GLN A 133 3.87 -8.98 -14.22
C GLN A 133 2.40 -9.17 -14.59
N SER A 134 1.71 -10.10 -13.94
CA SER A 134 0.28 -10.38 -14.18
C SER A 134 -0.57 -9.12 -14.02
N LEU A 135 -0.32 -8.33 -12.96
CA LEU A 135 -1.03 -7.07 -12.70
C LEU A 135 -0.68 -6.00 -13.74
N ALA A 136 0.58 -5.90 -14.16
CA ALA A 136 1.00 -4.96 -15.19
C ALA A 136 0.39 -5.29 -16.56
N GLU A 137 0.36 -6.55 -16.93
CA GLU A 137 -0.30 -7.03 -18.14
C GLU A 137 -1.80 -6.69 -18.13
N TRP A 138 -2.46 -6.97 -17.01
CA TRP A 138 -3.88 -6.69 -16.88
C TRP A 138 -4.23 -5.20 -16.96
N LEU A 139 -3.32 -4.32 -16.47
CA LEU A 139 -3.52 -2.87 -16.51
C LEU A 139 -3.17 -2.24 -17.85
N PHE A 140 -2.06 -2.66 -18.44
CA PHE A 140 -1.40 -1.92 -19.52
C PHE A 140 -1.38 -2.66 -20.86
N ALA A 141 -1.67 -3.98 -20.88
CA ALA A 141 -1.74 -4.69 -22.15
C ALA A 141 -2.96 -4.22 -22.98
N ILE A 142 -2.69 -3.94 -24.24
CA ILE A 142 -3.71 -3.55 -25.22
C ILE A 142 -4.11 -4.82 -25.97
N PRO A 143 -5.42 -5.16 -26.05
CA PRO A 143 -5.86 -6.32 -26.80
C PRO A 143 -5.37 -6.31 -28.26
N GLY A 144 -4.68 -7.36 -28.66
CA GLY A 144 -4.12 -7.52 -30.01
C GLY A 144 -2.70 -7.00 -30.16
N GLU A 145 -2.09 -6.39 -29.15
CA GLU A 145 -0.67 -6.04 -29.13
C GLU A 145 0.16 -7.09 -28.38
N SER A 146 1.36 -7.37 -28.86
CA SER A 146 2.27 -8.34 -28.23
C SER A 146 3.17 -7.72 -27.16
N ALA A 147 3.14 -6.38 -27.01
CA ALA A 147 3.95 -5.65 -26.06
C ALA A 147 3.14 -4.50 -25.45
N TYR A 148 3.41 -4.20 -24.20
CA TYR A 148 2.85 -3.04 -23.50
C TYR A 148 3.97 -2.23 -22.86
N ALA A 149 3.71 -0.94 -22.63
CA ALA A 149 4.62 -0.05 -21.93
C ALA A 149 3.96 0.42 -20.62
N ILE A 150 4.70 0.31 -19.52
CA ILE A 150 4.27 0.85 -18.24
C ILE A 150 4.55 2.37 -18.25
N PRO A 151 3.54 3.23 -18.11
CA PRO A 151 3.75 4.67 -18.10
C PRO A 151 4.68 5.10 -16.96
N ALA A 152 5.63 5.99 -17.24
CA ALA A 152 6.58 6.48 -16.23
C ALA A 152 5.85 7.11 -15.02
N ALA A 153 4.76 7.83 -15.26
CA ALA A 153 3.94 8.44 -14.22
C ALA A 153 3.23 7.40 -13.32
N TRP A 154 3.16 6.13 -13.71
CA TRP A 154 2.60 5.07 -12.87
C TRP A 154 3.33 4.96 -11.54
N ALA A 155 4.67 5.03 -11.55
CA ALA A 155 5.48 4.93 -10.35
C ALA A 155 5.24 6.07 -9.33
N ASP A 156 4.66 7.19 -9.77
CA ASP A 156 4.34 8.33 -8.91
C ASP A 156 2.95 8.18 -8.25
N THR A 157 2.20 7.14 -8.61
CA THR A 157 0.94 6.81 -7.95
C THR A 157 1.18 5.93 -6.72
N PRO A 158 0.28 5.92 -5.72
CA PRO A 158 0.41 5.03 -4.55
C PRO A 158 0.53 3.55 -4.97
N MET A 159 -0.31 3.09 -5.91
CA MET A 159 -0.27 1.70 -6.38
C MET A 159 0.99 1.38 -7.18
N GLY A 160 1.42 2.27 -8.05
CA GLY A 160 2.67 2.12 -8.79
C GLY A 160 3.89 2.11 -7.88
N SER A 161 3.85 2.89 -6.79
CA SER A 161 4.90 2.90 -5.77
C SER A 161 4.97 1.57 -5.02
N MET A 162 3.82 0.96 -4.67
CA MET A 162 3.76 -0.38 -4.07
C MET A 162 4.31 -1.44 -5.02
N TRP A 163 3.92 -1.38 -6.29
CA TRP A 163 4.40 -2.28 -7.34
C TRP A 163 5.93 -2.21 -7.51
N TRP A 164 6.48 -0.99 -7.54
CA TRP A 164 7.92 -0.80 -7.59
C TRP A 164 8.63 -1.27 -6.31
N ALA A 165 8.03 -1.04 -5.15
CA ALA A 165 8.58 -1.53 -3.89
C ALA A 165 8.68 -3.06 -3.86
N ALA A 166 7.66 -3.75 -4.39
CA ALA A 166 7.68 -5.20 -4.51
C ALA A 166 8.82 -5.67 -5.44
N LEU A 167 8.99 -5.05 -6.61
CA LEU A 167 10.08 -5.40 -7.53
C LEU A 167 11.47 -5.12 -6.92
N VAL A 168 11.64 -3.99 -6.22
CA VAL A 168 12.89 -3.67 -5.52
C VAL A 168 13.26 -4.75 -4.50
N ARG A 169 12.25 -5.27 -3.76
CA ARG A 169 12.46 -6.39 -2.84
C ARG A 169 12.82 -7.69 -3.56
N ALA A 170 12.16 -8.00 -4.67
CA ALA A 170 12.49 -9.16 -5.50
C ALA A 170 13.94 -9.12 -6.02
N GLU A 171 14.49 -7.92 -6.24
CA GLU A 171 15.91 -7.71 -6.60
C GLU A 171 16.86 -7.80 -5.38
N GLY A 172 16.35 -8.06 -4.18
CA GLY A 172 17.15 -8.12 -2.95
C GLY A 172 17.57 -6.76 -2.40
N ASP A 173 16.94 -5.69 -2.86
CA ASP A 173 17.14 -4.32 -2.38
C ASP A 173 16.02 -3.88 -1.43
N ALA A 174 16.08 -2.67 -0.93
CA ALA A 174 15.08 -2.09 -0.04
C ALA A 174 14.79 -0.63 -0.41
N LEU A 175 13.55 -0.20 -0.18
CA LEU A 175 13.20 1.21 -0.12
C LEU A 175 13.39 1.72 1.31
N VAL A 176 14.10 2.83 1.45
CA VAL A 176 14.38 3.47 2.73
C VAL A 176 13.87 4.91 2.73
N THR A 177 13.58 5.45 3.91
CA THR A 177 13.15 6.85 4.04
C THR A 177 14.26 7.82 3.63
N VAL A 178 13.90 9.04 3.25
CA VAL A 178 14.89 10.08 2.90
C VAL A 178 15.84 10.36 4.07
N ALA A 179 15.39 10.21 5.32
CA ALA A 179 16.21 10.39 6.51
C ALA A 179 17.27 9.27 6.64
N GLU A 180 16.87 8.02 6.50
CA GLU A 180 17.77 6.86 6.51
C GLU A 180 18.75 6.91 5.34
N ALA A 181 18.27 7.23 4.14
CA ALA A 181 19.09 7.40 2.95
C ALA A 181 20.14 8.50 3.11
N ALA A 182 19.78 9.62 3.75
CA ALA A 182 20.72 10.70 4.05
C ALA A 182 21.81 10.25 5.03
N ALA A 183 21.44 9.47 6.05
CA ALA A 183 22.39 8.88 6.99
C ALA A 183 23.34 7.89 6.29
N LEU A 184 22.82 6.99 5.44
CA LEU A 184 23.60 6.03 4.67
C LEU A 184 24.58 6.72 3.71
N ALA A 185 24.16 7.77 3.02
CA ALA A 185 24.98 8.54 2.08
C ALA A 185 25.94 9.53 2.76
N GLY A 186 25.88 9.70 4.09
CA GLY A 186 26.70 10.68 4.82
C GLY A 186 26.40 12.14 4.47
N VAL A 187 25.18 12.45 4.02
CA VAL A 187 24.77 13.80 3.62
C VAL A 187 23.60 14.31 4.46
N SER A 188 23.31 15.62 4.38
CA SER A 188 22.12 16.16 5.05
C SER A 188 20.85 15.77 4.29
N ILE A 189 19.70 15.64 5.02
CA ILE A 189 18.37 15.41 4.44
C ILE A 189 18.06 16.48 3.36
N LYS A 190 18.44 17.74 3.63
CA LYS A 190 18.25 18.85 2.67
C LYS A 190 19.04 18.64 1.37
N THR A 191 20.23 18.06 1.46
CA THR A 191 21.08 17.76 0.29
C THR A 191 20.44 16.64 -0.54
N LEU A 192 19.96 15.59 0.13
CA LEU A 192 19.29 14.46 -0.54
C LEU A 192 17.97 14.90 -1.20
N SER A 193 17.14 15.67 -0.50
CA SER A 193 15.89 16.23 -1.06
C SER A 193 16.15 17.05 -2.31
N LYS A 194 17.22 17.88 -2.34
CA LYS A 194 17.60 18.61 -3.54
C LYS A 194 18.01 17.69 -4.72
N ARG A 195 18.62 16.53 -4.45
CA ARG A 195 18.94 15.54 -5.51
C ARG A 195 17.66 14.94 -6.09
N ILE A 196 16.69 14.63 -5.23
CA ILE A 196 15.36 14.14 -5.63
C ILE A 196 14.63 15.20 -6.47
N ASP A 197 14.55 16.43 -5.99
CA ASP A 197 13.83 17.52 -6.68
C ASP A 197 14.46 17.89 -8.04
N ARG A 198 15.74 17.60 -8.25
CA ARG A 198 16.45 17.78 -9.53
C ARG A 198 16.36 16.55 -10.45
N GLY A 199 15.72 15.47 -10.01
CA GLY A 199 15.64 14.20 -10.76
C GLY A 199 16.96 13.41 -10.78
N ALA A 200 17.97 13.80 -9.98
CA ALA A 200 19.24 13.09 -9.87
C ALA A 200 19.16 11.84 -8.98
N LEU A 201 18.09 11.68 -8.23
CA LEU A 201 17.76 10.51 -7.43
C LEU A 201 16.26 10.27 -7.55
N ARG A 202 15.88 9.05 -7.91
CA ARG A 202 14.47 8.68 -7.99
C ARG A 202 13.89 8.50 -6.60
N ALA A 203 12.71 9.05 -6.38
CA ALA A 203 11.94 8.83 -5.17
C ALA A 203 10.58 8.22 -5.48
N TYR A 204 10.07 7.47 -4.53
CA TYR A 204 8.77 6.79 -4.59
C TYR A 204 7.87 7.34 -3.48
N VAL A 205 6.56 7.31 -3.70
CA VAL A 205 5.58 7.67 -2.68
C VAL A 205 5.57 6.56 -1.63
N ASP A 206 5.54 6.92 -0.35
CA ASP A 206 5.36 5.93 0.72
C ASP A 206 3.87 5.53 0.79
N PRO A 207 3.52 4.29 0.45
CA PRO A 207 2.12 3.85 0.42
C PRO A 207 1.50 3.72 1.82
N SER A 208 2.30 3.57 2.86
CA SER A 208 1.83 3.49 4.25
C SER A 208 1.47 4.86 4.84
N ALA A 209 1.89 5.95 4.18
CA ALA A 209 1.63 7.31 4.62
C ALA A 209 1.17 8.23 3.46
N PRO A 210 0.11 7.86 2.70
CA PRO A 210 -0.27 8.58 1.48
C PRO A 210 -0.77 10.01 1.74
N GLN A 211 -1.23 10.31 2.96
CA GLN A 211 -1.74 11.63 3.33
C GLN A 211 -0.66 12.55 3.91
N ARG A 212 0.49 12.05 4.32
CA ARG A 212 1.60 12.86 4.79
C ARG A 212 2.38 13.38 3.59
N GLN A 213 2.07 14.60 3.17
CA GLN A 213 2.85 15.29 2.14
C GLN A 213 4.34 15.14 2.43
N GLY A 214 5.05 14.50 1.49
CA GLY A 214 6.51 14.48 1.49
C GLY A 214 7.18 13.24 2.07
N ARG A 215 6.45 12.22 2.52
CA ARG A 215 7.11 10.95 2.87
C ARG A 215 7.49 10.24 1.57
N ARG A 216 8.76 10.42 1.20
CA ARG A 216 9.35 9.81 0.01
C ARG A 216 10.29 8.69 0.44
N LEU A 217 10.31 7.62 -0.36
CA LEU A 217 11.24 6.51 -0.24
C LEU A 217 12.24 6.56 -1.39
N VAL A 218 13.43 6.06 -1.17
CA VAL A 218 14.47 5.89 -2.22
C VAL A 218 15.08 4.50 -2.12
N ARG A 219 15.62 3.97 -3.22
CA ARG A 219 16.32 2.70 -3.20
C ARG A 219 17.58 2.81 -2.35
N ARG A 220 17.81 1.82 -1.51
CA ARG A 220 19.00 1.76 -0.66
C ARG A 220 20.28 1.71 -1.48
N SER A 221 20.30 0.93 -2.56
CA SER A 221 21.45 0.80 -3.46
C SER A 221 21.81 2.10 -4.18
N ASP A 222 20.86 3.01 -4.40
CA ASP A 222 21.11 4.29 -5.06
C ASP A 222 21.86 5.30 -4.16
N VAL A 223 21.94 5.02 -2.85
CA VAL A 223 22.52 5.92 -1.84
C VAL A 223 23.62 5.27 -1.00
N ALA A 224 23.69 3.93 -0.97
CA ALA A 224 24.78 3.22 -0.32
C ALA A 224 26.09 3.43 -1.11
N PRO A 225 27.22 3.60 -0.43
CA PRO A 225 28.52 3.74 -1.07
C PRO A 225 28.99 2.44 -1.73
#